data_4ae182ceb1724df567ce8cbd48e5c1dc
#
_entry.id   4ae182ceb1724df567ce8cbd48e5c1dc
#
_cell.length_a   1.000
_cell.length_b   1.000
_cell.length_c   1.000
_cell.angle_alpha   90.00
_cell.angle_beta   90.00
_cell.angle_gamma   90.00
#
_symmetry.space_group_name_H-M   'P 1'
#
loop_
_entity.id
_entity.type
_entity.pdbx_description
1 polymer ?
#
loop_
_entity_poly.entity_id
_entity_poly.type
_entity_poly.pdbx_seq_one_letter_code
_entity_poly.pdbx_strand_id
1 'polypeptide(L)'
;MLFRSADEVKVILTEEDSDRDGIDAKVVGGDAEADVALIKIKSTRKLVAAQMGDSDVLQVGEWVMAVGNPFGHGHTVTKGIISAKERVVLPMSQFSNYLQTDTPINPGNSGGPLINTAGEVIGINTAINAAAQGIGFAIPINYVKRILPELRSKGAVTRGFIGVNISEITPKLAAGLKLPKETRGVVVSEVIEGEAGAKAGLQRYDVIVSINDKIIS
;
A
#
# COMPACT_ATOMS: atom_id res chain seq x y z
N MET A 1 10.02 -2.08 -5.22
CA MET A 1 11.30 -2.83 -5.14
C MET A 1 12.52 -2.08 -5.70
N LEU A 2 12.42 -0.83 -6.06
CA LEU A 2 13.48 -0.08 -6.75
C LEU A 2 14.55 0.52 -5.83
N PHE A 3 14.31 0.67 -4.52
CA PHE A 3 15.26 1.37 -3.64
C PHE A 3 16.08 0.48 -2.69
N ARG A 4 15.82 -0.83 -2.63
CA ARG A 4 16.54 -1.74 -1.72
C ARG A 4 18.01 -1.99 -2.07
N SER A 5 18.40 -1.70 -3.32
CA SER A 5 19.76 -1.94 -3.84
C SER A 5 20.35 -0.75 -4.58
N ALA A 6 19.74 0.44 -4.47
CA ALA A 6 20.28 1.64 -5.08
C ALA A 6 21.29 2.27 -4.11
N ASP A 7 22.55 2.28 -4.47
CA ASP A 7 23.62 2.97 -3.73
C ASP A 7 23.44 4.49 -3.80
N GLU A 8 22.75 4.99 -4.84
CA GLU A 8 22.54 6.41 -5.09
C GLU A 8 21.11 6.65 -5.62
N VAL A 9 20.43 7.66 -5.07
CA VAL A 9 19.11 8.11 -5.52
C VAL A 9 19.18 9.58 -5.86
N LYS A 10 18.76 9.95 -7.07
CA LYS A 10 18.69 11.33 -7.54
C LYS A 10 17.25 11.71 -7.87
N VAL A 11 16.90 12.95 -7.58
CA VAL A 11 15.58 13.54 -7.86
C VAL A 11 15.72 14.66 -8.88
N ILE A 12 14.98 14.56 -9.95
CA ILE A 12 14.85 15.60 -10.97
C ILE A 12 13.52 16.31 -10.71
N LEU A 13 13.56 17.61 -10.45
CA LEU A 13 12.37 18.39 -10.07
C LEU A 13 11.58 18.91 -11.27
N THR A 14 12.26 19.22 -12.38
CA THR A 14 11.66 19.77 -13.59
C THR A 14 12.36 19.22 -14.83
N GLU A 15 11.71 19.31 -16.00
CA GLU A 15 12.32 18.93 -17.27
C GLU A 15 13.57 19.77 -17.60
N GLU A 16 13.60 21.04 -17.18
CA GLU A 16 14.78 21.92 -17.33
C GLU A 16 15.99 21.43 -16.52
N ASP A 17 15.77 20.59 -15.50
CA ASP A 17 16.82 19.97 -14.71
C ASP A 17 17.22 18.58 -15.26
N SER A 18 16.56 18.07 -16.30
CA SER A 18 16.85 16.74 -16.88
C SER A 18 18.28 16.65 -17.45
N ASP A 19 18.84 17.76 -17.92
CA ASP A 19 20.22 17.87 -18.40
C ASP A 19 21.25 18.01 -17.25
N ARG A 20 20.77 18.08 -16.00
CA ARG A 20 21.61 18.15 -14.79
C ARG A 20 21.60 16.81 -14.09
N ASP A 21 22.64 16.55 -13.32
CA ASP A 21 22.82 15.31 -12.53
C ASP A 21 21.72 15.05 -11.49
N GLY A 22 20.64 15.84 -11.44
CA GLY A 22 19.59 15.76 -10.43
C GLY A 22 20.08 16.19 -9.03
N ILE A 23 19.18 16.09 -8.05
CA ILE A 23 19.49 16.42 -6.64
C ILE A 23 19.66 15.09 -5.89
N ASP A 24 20.80 14.94 -5.19
CA ASP A 24 21.03 13.77 -4.35
C ASP A 24 19.94 13.63 -3.29
N ALA A 25 19.38 12.46 -3.18
CA ALA A 25 18.35 12.12 -2.23
C ALA A 25 18.87 11.10 -1.21
N LYS A 26 18.63 11.39 0.06
CA LYS A 26 18.90 10.42 1.13
C LYS A 26 17.67 9.53 1.34
N VAL A 27 17.84 8.21 1.31
CA VAL A 27 16.82 7.29 1.80
C VAL A 27 16.76 7.41 3.32
N VAL A 28 15.62 7.85 3.85
CA VAL A 28 15.37 8.03 5.28
C VAL A 28 14.89 6.72 5.90
N GLY A 29 14.06 5.98 5.17
CA GLY A 29 13.55 4.69 5.58
C GLY A 29 12.66 4.05 4.54
N GLY A 30 12.29 2.80 4.75
CA GLY A 30 11.42 2.06 3.84
C GLY A 30 10.62 0.96 4.51
N ASP A 31 9.49 0.66 3.90
CA ASP A 31 8.62 -0.46 4.20
C ASP A 31 8.55 -1.38 2.99
N ALA A 32 9.24 -2.49 3.10
CA ALA A 32 9.35 -3.42 1.98
C ALA A 32 8.09 -4.24 1.72
N GLU A 33 7.25 -4.44 2.73
CA GLU A 33 6.01 -5.18 2.57
C GLU A 33 4.97 -4.36 1.81
N ALA A 34 4.92 -3.05 2.08
CA ALA A 34 4.03 -2.13 1.39
C ALA A 34 4.66 -1.46 0.16
N ASP A 35 5.93 -1.72 -0.13
CA ASP A 35 6.68 -1.11 -1.25
C ASP A 35 6.72 0.43 -1.19
N VAL A 36 6.91 0.99 0.03
CA VAL A 36 6.98 2.43 0.28
C VAL A 36 8.37 2.80 0.77
N ALA A 37 8.95 3.86 0.22
CA ALA A 37 10.20 4.44 0.70
C ALA A 37 10.03 5.94 0.98
N LEU A 38 10.68 6.42 2.05
CA LEU A 38 10.79 7.82 2.40
C LEU A 38 12.17 8.33 2.00
N ILE A 39 12.20 9.26 1.07
CA ILE A 39 13.44 9.92 0.64
C ILE A 39 13.43 11.40 1.05
N LYS A 40 14.61 11.97 1.24
CA LYS A 40 14.79 13.39 1.57
C LYS A 40 15.82 14.02 0.65
N ILE A 41 15.46 15.14 0.06
CA ILE A 41 16.35 15.98 -0.73
C ILE A 41 16.68 17.28 0.02
N LYS A 42 17.80 17.91 -0.36
CA LYS A 42 18.13 19.30 0.00
C LYS A 42 17.95 20.15 -1.25
N SER A 43 16.85 20.89 -1.33
CA SER A 43 16.59 21.80 -2.44
C SER A 43 16.85 23.24 -2.03
N THR A 44 17.46 24.01 -2.92
CA THR A 44 17.58 25.48 -2.82
C THR A 44 16.31 26.18 -3.31
N ARG A 45 15.45 25.45 -4.03
CA ARG A 45 14.16 25.96 -4.50
C ARG A 45 13.08 25.74 -3.44
N LYS A 46 12.13 26.66 -3.36
CA LYS A 46 10.90 26.47 -2.57
C LYS A 46 10.04 25.40 -3.25
N LEU A 47 9.83 24.29 -2.58
CA LEU A 47 8.94 23.22 -3.05
C LEU A 47 7.54 23.44 -2.51
N VAL A 48 6.55 23.19 -3.35
CA VAL A 48 5.13 23.16 -2.96
C VAL A 48 4.76 21.72 -2.60
N ALA A 49 4.36 21.52 -1.35
CA ALA A 49 3.95 20.19 -0.91
C ALA A 49 2.54 19.87 -1.43
N ALA A 50 2.37 18.66 -1.97
CA ALA A 50 1.05 18.14 -2.28
C ALA A 50 0.28 17.84 -0.98
N GLN A 51 -1.02 18.13 -0.96
CA GLN A 51 -1.88 17.83 0.16
C GLN A 51 -2.22 16.34 0.16
N MET A 52 -2.08 15.67 1.31
CA MET A 52 -2.54 14.29 1.48
C MET A 52 -4.02 14.28 1.88
N GLY A 53 -4.87 13.72 1.03
CA GLY A 53 -6.30 13.54 1.26
C GLY A 53 -6.61 12.39 2.21
N ASP A 54 -7.84 11.92 2.21
CA ASP A 54 -8.32 10.81 3.03
C ASP A 54 -8.76 9.64 2.14
N SER A 55 -8.01 8.54 2.17
CA SER A 55 -8.32 7.36 1.35
C SER A 55 -9.44 6.48 1.91
N ASP A 56 -9.83 6.65 3.19
CA ASP A 56 -10.84 5.80 3.81
C ASP A 56 -12.26 6.22 3.39
N VAL A 57 -12.46 7.52 3.11
CA VAL A 57 -13.76 8.06 2.69
C VAL A 57 -14.06 7.88 1.20
N LEU A 58 -13.07 7.47 0.39
CA LEU A 58 -13.24 7.27 -1.05
C LEU A 58 -14.36 6.29 -1.35
N GLN A 59 -15.09 6.56 -2.42
CA GLN A 59 -16.13 5.69 -2.94
C GLN A 59 -15.76 5.13 -4.32
N VAL A 60 -16.22 3.91 -4.58
CA VAL A 60 -16.11 3.33 -5.93
C VAL A 60 -16.88 4.19 -6.92
N GLY A 61 -16.26 4.49 -8.06
CA GLY A 61 -16.79 5.40 -9.07
C GLY A 61 -16.25 6.82 -8.99
N GLU A 62 -15.55 7.22 -7.92
CA GLU A 62 -14.94 8.56 -7.84
C GLU A 62 -13.81 8.72 -8.87
N TRP A 63 -13.79 9.90 -9.51
CA TRP A 63 -12.77 10.27 -10.48
C TRP A 63 -11.42 10.47 -9.81
N VAL A 64 -10.39 9.91 -10.44
CA VAL A 64 -9.00 10.03 -10.01
C VAL A 64 -8.06 10.24 -11.18
N MET A 65 -6.89 10.78 -10.89
CA MET A 65 -5.81 10.99 -11.85
C MET A 65 -4.50 10.41 -11.31
N ALA A 66 -3.77 9.70 -12.15
CA ALA A 66 -2.41 9.28 -11.85
C ALA A 66 -1.43 10.23 -12.55
N VAL A 67 -0.42 10.66 -11.81
CA VAL A 67 0.66 11.50 -12.33
C VAL A 67 1.96 10.70 -12.29
N GLY A 68 2.74 10.79 -13.34
CA GLY A 68 4.02 10.11 -13.43
C GLY A 68 4.88 10.64 -14.57
N ASN A 69 5.99 9.97 -14.82
CA ASN A 69 6.88 10.25 -15.95
C ASN A 69 7.17 8.95 -16.71
N PRO A 70 6.18 8.42 -17.47
CA PRO A 70 6.33 7.20 -18.21
C PRO A 70 7.44 7.32 -19.25
N PHE A 71 8.35 6.36 -19.24
CA PHE A 71 9.46 6.27 -20.22
C PHE A 71 10.42 7.47 -20.23
N GLY A 72 10.37 8.36 -19.24
CA GLY A 72 11.23 9.56 -19.20
C GLY A 72 10.85 10.65 -20.22
N HIS A 73 9.64 10.59 -20.79
CA HIS A 73 9.17 11.54 -21.80
C HIS A 73 8.44 12.76 -21.24
N GLY A 74 8.65 13.08 -19.96
CA GLY A 74 8.03 14.21 -19.29
C GLY A 74 6.80 13.81 -18.44
N HIS A 75 6.25 14.79 -17.74
CA HIS A 75 5.12 14.56 -16.85
C HIS A 75 3.86 14.16 -17.64
N THR A 76 3.28 13.05 -17.26
CA THR A 76 2.06 12.52 -17.89
C THR A 76 0.96 12.38 -16.83
N VAL A 77 -0.24 12.79 -17.20
CA VAL A 77 -1.43 12.63 -16.38
C VAL A 77 -2.40 11.68 -17.09
N THR A 78 -2.81 10.64 -16.41
CA THR A 78 -3.88 9.75 -16.86
C THR A 78 -5.09 9.85 -15.93
N LYS A 79 -6.30 9.55 -16.39
CA LYS A 79 -7.51 9.63 -15.59
C LYS A 79 -8.31 8.34 -15.62
N GLY A 80 -9.06 8.10 -14.57
CA GLY A 80 -9.96 6.98 -14.41
C GLY A 80 -10.79 7.14 -13.14
N ILE A 81 -11.22 6.03 -12.58
CA ILE A 81 -12.02 5.98 -11.35
C ILE A 81 -11.43 5.04 -10.31
N ILE A 82 -11.88 5.13 -9.08
CA ILE A 82 -11.71 4.07 -8.09
C ILE A 82 -12.62 2.92 -8.48
N SER A 83 -12.05 1.79 -8.87
CA SER A 83 -12.80 0.60 -9.30
C SER A 83 -13.15 -0.32 -8.13
N ALA A 84 -12.29 -0.37 -7.10
CA ALA A 84 -12.53 -1.12 -5.87
C ALA A 84 -11.61 -0.63 -4.75
N LYS A 85 -11.92 -1.04 -3.52
CA LYS A 85 -11.11 -0.80 -2.31
C LYS A 85 -10.74 -2.13 -1.68
N GLU A 86 -9.76 -2.10 -0.78
CA GLU A 86 -9.37 -3.25 0.05
C GLU A 86 -8.97 -4.50 -0.75
N ARG A 87 -8.31 -4.30 -1.90
CA ARG A 87 -7.85 -5.41 -2.73
C ARG A 87 -6.59 -6.06 -2.17
N VAL A 88 -6.61 -7.38 -2.18
CA VAL A 88 -5.44 -8.23 -1.92
C VAL A 88 -4.87 -8.66 -3.25
N VAL A 89 -3.59 -8.40 -3.49
CA VAL A 89 -2.91 -8.71 -4.76
C VAL A 89 -1.80 -9.72 -4.50
N LEU A 90 -2.18 -10.99 -4.38
CA LEU A 90 -1.22 -12.08 -4.25
C LEU A 90 -0.78 -12.58 -5.64
N PRO A 91 0.47 -13.03 -5.81
CA PRO A 91 1.57 -13.10 -4.83
C PRO A 91 2.48 -11.84 -4.81
N MET A 92 2.04 -10.72 -5.39
CA MET A 92 2.88 -9.54 -5.61
C MET A 92 3.35 -8.85 -4.33
N SER A 93 2.55 -8.89 -3.26
CA SER A 93 2.88 -8.25 -1.98
C SER A 93 2.15 -8.93 -0.83
N GLN A 94 2.76 -8.94 0.35
CA GLN A 94 2.07 -9.31 1.60
C GLN A 94 1.15 -8.19 2.09
N PHE A 95 1.29 -6.98 1.53
CA PHE A 95 0.38 -5.89 1.77
C PHE A 95 -0.99 -6.21 1.16
N SER A 96 -2.01 -6.11 1.98
CA SER A 96 -3.41 -6.28 1.59
C SER A 96 -4.17 -5.01 1.93
N ASN A 97 -4.71 -4.32 1.01
CA ASN A 97 -5.56 -3.13 1.13
C ASN A 97 -5.25 -2.11 0.04
N TYR A 98 -5.11 -2.60 -1.20
CA TYR A 98 -4.90 -1.68 -2.32
C TYR A 98 -6.19 -0.99 -2.74
N LEU A 99 -6.05 0.26 -3.20
CA LEU A 99 -7.04 0.90 -4.06
C LEU A 99 -6.86 0.32 -5.47
N GLN A 100 -7.95 -0.14 -6.08
CA GLN A 100 -7.97 -0.53 -7.49
C GLN A 100 -8.51 0.62 -8.32
N THR A 101 -7.89 0.88 -9.46
CA THR A 101 -8.30 1.92 -10.42
C THR A 101 -8.19 1.40 -11.85
N ASP A 102 -9.02 1.92 -12.74
CA ASP A 102 -8.90 1.73 -14.19
C ASP A 102 -8.07 2.82 -14.87
N THR A 103 -7.57 3.77 -14.07
CA THR A 103 -6.61 4.77 -14.53
C THR A 103 -5.43 4.08 -15.20
N PRO A 104 -5.06 4.43 -16.44
CA PRO A 104 -3.91 3.83 -17.10
C PRO A 104 -2.62 4.04 -16.29
N ILE A 105 -2.12 2.95 -15.71
CA ILE A 105 -0.84 2.90 -15.01
C ILE A 105 0.15 2.18 -15.93
N ASN A 106 1.27 2.83 -16.20
CA ASN A 106 2.35 2.30 -17.03
C ASN A 106 3.69 2.41 -16.27
N PRO A 107 4.73 1.71 -16.70
CA PRO A 107 6.09 1.93 -16.19
C PRO A 107 6.46 3.42 -16.21
N GLY A 108 6.83 3.97 -15.03
CA GLY A 108 7.08 5.40 -14.82
C GLY A 108 5.98 6.14 -14.04
N ASN A 109 4.77 5.58 -13.91
CA ASN A 109 3.76 6.09 -12.99
C ASN A 109 3.92 5.52 -11.56
N SER A 110 4.58 4.36 -11.42
CA SER A 110 4.84 3.74 -10.11
C SER A 110 5.67 4.66 -9.22
N GLY A 111 5.23 4.84 -7.97
CA GLY A 111 5.79 5.81 -7.04
C GLY A 111 5.19 7.21 -7.17
N GLY A 112 4.51 7.51 -8.27
CA GLY A 112 3.77 8.76 -8.47
C GLY A 112 2.43 8.77 -7.72
N PRO A 113 1.83 9.96 -7.52
CA PRO A 113 0.58 10.10 -6.81
C PRO A 113 -0.63 9.66 -7.64
N LEU A 114 -1.60 9.05 -6.95
CA LEU A 114 -3.01 9.02 -7.37
C LEU A 114 -3.72 10.17 -6.66
N ILE A 115 -4.36 11.06 -7.40
CA ILE A 115 -5.01 12.27 -6.87
C ILE A 115 -6.51 12.27 -7.16
N ASN A 116 -7.28 12.87 -6.24
CA ASN A 116 -8.71 13.08 -6.40
C ASN A 116 -9.02 14.39 -7.16
N THR A 117 -10.30 14.69 -7.36
CA THR A 117 -10.75 15.91 -8.04
C THR A 117 -10.51 17.20 -7.25
N ALA A 118 -10.22 17.10 -5.94
CA ALA A 118 -9.79 18.24 -5.12
C ALA A 118 -8.28 18.52 -5.21
N GLY A 119 -7.52 17.71 -5.98
CA GLY A 119 -6.06 17.83 -6.09
C GLY A 119 -5.29 17.22 -4.92
N GLU A 120 -5.94 16.41 -4.10
CA GLU A 120 -5.33 15.77 -2.94
C GLU A 120 -4.79 14.39 -3.32
N VAL A 121 -3.63 14.03 -2.78
CA VAL A 121 -3.04 12.70 -2.94
C VAL A 121 -3.82 11.71 -2.09
N ILE A 122 -4.45 10.73 -2.73
CA ILE A 122 -5.24 9.67 -2.10
C ILE A 122 -4.56 8.30 -2.14
N GLY A 123 -3.49 8.17 -2.93
CA GLY A 123 -2.71 6.94 -3.01
C GLY A 123 -1.37 7.13 -3.69
N ILE A 124 -0.53 6.11 -3.62
CA ILE A 124 0.74 6.00 -4.35
C ILE A 124 0.58 4.85 -5.36
N ASN A 125 0.72 5.16 -6.64
CA ASN A 125 0.66 4.16 -7.71
C ASN A 125 1.78 3.14 -7.53
N THR A 126 1.49 1.84 -7.60
CA THR A 126 2.50 0.82 -7.34
C THR A 126 2.58 -0.26 -8.41
N ALA A 127 1.49 -0.88 -8.74
CA ALA A 127 1.48 -2.08 -9.58
C ALA A 127 0.37 -2.06 -10.62
N ILE A 128 0.58 -2.85 -11.65
CA ILE A 128 -0.43 -3.22 -12.65
C ILE A 128 -0.59 -4.73 -12.68
N ASN A 129 -1.77 -5.20 -12.99
CA ASN A 129 -1.92 -6.58 -13.43
C ASN A 129 -1.57 -6.66 -14.92
N ALA A 130 -0.35 -7.07 -15.24
CA ALA A 130 0.13 -7.13 -16.62
C ALA A 130 -0.71 -8.07 -17.53
N ALA A 131 -1.48 -8.98 -16.94
CA ALA A 131 -2.36 -9.90 -17.66
C ALA A 131 -3.77 -9.31 -17.91
N ALA A 132 -4.10 -8.15 -17.33
CA ALA A 132 -5.43 -7.56 -17.43
C ALA A 132 -5.33 -6.05 -17.70
N GLN A 133 -5.96 -5.60 -18.77
CA GLN A 133 -6.07 -4.17 -19.08
C GLN A 133 -7.05 -3.48 -18.12
N GLY A 134 -6.76 -2.24 -17.73
CA GLY A 134 -7.65 -1.44 -16.88
C GLY A 134 -7.67 -1.88 -15.41
N ILE A 135 -6.64 -2.58 -14.93
CA ILE A 135 -6.48 -2.93 -13.52
C ILE A 135 -5.14 -2.41 -13.03
N GLY A 136 -5.17 -1.26 -12.39
CA GLY A 136 -4.06 -0.65 -11.67
C GLY A 136 -4.30 -0.68 -10.16
N PHE A 137 -3.24 -0.58 -9.38
CA PHE A 137 -3.27 -0.58 -7.93
C PHE A 137 -2.49 0.60 -7.36
N ALA A 138 -3.01 1.16 -6.29
CA ALA A 138 -2.33 2.19 -5.51
C ALA A 138 -2.38 1.87 -4.01
N ILE A 139 -1.32 2.21 -3.31
CA ILE A 139 -1.24 2.13 -1.85
C ILE A 139 -2.05 3.28 -1.28
N PRO A 140 -3.05 3.05 -0.40
CA PRO A 140 -3.87 4.10 0.19
C PRO A 140 -3.03 5.11 0.97
N ILE A 141 -3.32 6.40 0.83
CA ILE A 141 -2.55 7.45 1.49
C ILE A 141 -2.67 7.40 3.02
N ASN A 142 -3.79 6.93 3.57
CA ASN A 142 -3.95 6.78 5.01
C ASN A 142 -3.03 5.71 5.60
N TYR A 143 -2.72 4.66 4.83
CA TYR A 143 -1.68 3.72 5.22
C TYR A 143 -0.31 4.41 5.32
N VAL A 144 0.05 5.19 4.28
CA VAL A 144 1.31 5.95 4.26
C VAL A 144 1.39 6.93 5.43
N LYS A 145 0.32 7.68 5.69
CA LYS A 145 0.23 8.60 6.86
C LYS A 145 0.51 7.89 8.18
N ARG A 146 -0.02 6.66 8.33
CA ARG A 146 0.14 5.86 9.56
C ARG A 146 1.57 5.41 9.79
N ILE A 147 2.30 5.00 8.73
CA ILE A 147 3.67 4.51 8.85
C ILE A 147 4.73 5.62 8.81
N LEU A 148 4.39 6.80 8.28
CA LEU A 148 5.34 7.90 8.07
C LEU A 148 6.09 8.35 9.33
N PRO A 149 5.46 8.47 10.53
CA PRO A 149 6.17 8.80 11.76
C PRO A 149 7.27 7.79 12.11
N GLU A 150 6.99 6.51 11.91
CA GLU A 150 7.94 5.44 12.22
C GLU A 150 9.08 5.39 11.20
N LEU A 151 8.79 5.55 9.90
CA LEU A 151 9.82 5.68 8.87
C LEU A 151 10.75 6.88 9.15
N ARG A 152 10.21 8.01 9.63
CA ARG A 152 11.02 9.18 10.00
C ARG A 152 11.91 8.94 11.20
N SER A 153 11.42 8.25 12.21
CA SER A 153 12.12 8.10 13.50
C SER A 153 13.03 6.88 13.55
N LYS A 154 12.62 5.77 12.93
CA LYS A 154 13.32 4.49 13.00
C LYS A 154 13.91 4.02 11.66
N GLY A 155 13.48 4.61 10.56
CA GLY A 155 13.89 4.17 9.21
C GLY A 155 13.20 2.91 8.70
N ALA A 156 12.38 2.26 9.52
CA ALA A 156 11.65 1.04 9.19
C ALA A 156 10.33 0.97 9.93
N VAL A 157 9.40 0.15 9.44
CA VAL A 157 8.12 -0.14 10.09
C VAL A 157 8.26 -1.42 10.91
N THR A 158 7.87 -1.36 12.17
CA THR A 158 7.84 -2.52 13.06
C THR A 158 6.43 -3.11 13.06
N ARG A 159 6.30 -4.39 12.73
CA ARG A 159 5.03 -5.13 12.78
C ARG A 159 5.05 -6.17 13.87
N GLY A 160 3.92 -6.30 14.56
CA GLY A 160 3.71 -7.44 15.42
C GLY A 160 3.49 -8.70 14.58
N PHE A 161 4.09 -9.80 15.00
CA PHE A 161 3.89 -11.11 14.40
C PHE A 161 3.34 -12.07 15.46
N ILE A 162 2.17 -12.61 15.19
CA ILE A 162 1.48 -13.53 16.12
C ILE A 162 1.94 -14.97 15.88
N GLY A 163 2.35 -15.30 14.68
CA GLY A 163 2.75 -16.65 14.31
C GLY A 163 1.57 -17.58 14.07
N VAL A 164 0.55 -17.11 13.36
CA VAL A 164 -0.58 -17.92 12.92
C VAL A 164 -0.84 -17.71 11.44
N ASN A 165 -1.26 -18.77 10.76
CA ASN A 165 -1.88 -18.68 9.46
C ASN A 165 -3.39 -18.62 9.63
N ILE A 166 -4.03 -17.71 8.90
CA ILE A 166 -5.49 -17.49 8.98
C ILE A 166 -6.15 -17.79 7.64
N SER A 167 -7.43 -18.11 7.68
CA SER A 167 -8.28 -18.28 6.51
C SER A 167 -9.66 -17.66 6.74
N GLU A 168 -10.34 -17.32 5.66
CA GLU A 168 -11.72 -16.86 5.72
C GLU A 168 -12.67 -17.93 6.23
N ILE A 169 -13.75 -17.52 6.88
CA ILE A 169 -14.84 -18.40 7.32
C ILE A 169 -15.74 -18.70 6.12
N THR A 170 -15.40 -19.76 5.38
CA THR A 170 -16.29 -20.25 4.30
C THR A 170 -17.53 -20.95 4.89
N PRO A 171 -18.67 -21.00 4.16
CA PRO A 171 -19.86 -21.73 4.61
C PRO A 171 -19.58 -23.19 4.99
N LYS A 172 -18.72 -23.86 4.24
CA LYS A 172 -18.29 -25.24 4.51
C LYS A 172 -17.51 -25.34 5.83
N LEU A 173 -16.60 -24.39 6.06
CA LEU A 173 -15.79 -24.35 7.28
C LEU A 173 -16.65 -24.02 8.49
N ALA A 174 -17.55 -23.03 8.37
CA ALA A 174 -18.51 -22.69 9.42
C ALA A 174 -19.39 -23.87 9.84
N ALA A 175 -19.91 -24.62 8.86
CA ALA A 175 -20.69 -25.82 9.14
C ALA A 175 -19.87 -26.91 9.83
N GLY A 176 -18.63 -27.14 9.38
CA GLY A 176 -17.71 -28.13 9.98
C GLY A 176 -17.34 -27.81 11.44
N LEU A 177 -17.15 -26.54 11.73
CA LEU A 177 -16.82 -26.02 13.06
C LEU A 177 -18.06 -25.72 13.92
N LYS A 178 -19.28 -25.93 13.39
CA LYS A 178 -20.57 -25.64 14.05
C LYS A 178 -20.68 -24.19 14.52
N LEU A 179 -20.13 -23.25 13.75
CA LEU A 179 -20.19 -21.83 14.08
C LEU A 179 -21.59 -21.27 13.81
N PRO A 180 -22.05 -20.30 14.60
CA PRO A 180 -23.26 -19.53 14.30
C PRO A 180 -23.15 -18.89 12.90
N LYS A 181 -24.28 -18.79 12.17
CA LYS A 181 -24.31 -18.21 10.80
C LYS A 181 -23.79 -16.77 10.73
N GLU A 182 -23.92 -16.04 11.81
CA GLU A 182 -23.51 -14.63 11.93
C GLU A 182 -22.04 -14.45 12.34
N THR A 183 -21.29 -15.56 12.54
CA THR A 183 -19.89 -15.46 12.98
C THR A 183 -19.06 -14.75 11.94
N ARG A 184 -18.45 -13.66 12.32
CA ARG A 184 -17.46 -12.90 11.54
C ARG A 184 -16.09 -13.08 12.14
N GLY A 185 -15.06 -12.89 11.32
CA GLY A 185 -13.68 -13.04 11.75
C GLY A 185 -12.88 -13.96 10.82
N VAL A 186 -11.78 -14.47 11.34
CA VAL A 186 -10.90 -15.39 10.60
C VAL A 186 -10.64 -16.65 11.42
N VAL A 187 -10.47 -17.78 10.75
CA VAL A 187 -10.12 -19.06 11.37
C VAL A 187 -8.61 -19.24 11.38
N VAL A 188 -8.04 -19.62 12.49
CA VAL A 188 -6.65 -20.05 12.59
C VAL A 188 -6.50 -21.40 11.88
N SER A 189 -5.84 -21.41 10.73
CA SER A 189 -5.59 -22.63 9.95
C SER A 189 -4.35 -23.38 10.44
N GLU A 190 -3.38 -22.64 11.01
CA GLU A 190 -2.14 -23.19 11.54
C GLU A 190 -1.57 -22.26 12.62
N VAL A 191 -0.93 -22.82 13.62
CA VAL A 191 -0.18 -22.08 14.65
C VAL A 191 1.28 -22.47 14.54
N ILE A 192 2.15 -21.46 14.40
CA ILE A 192 3.60 -21.66 14.25
C ILE A 192 4.19 -21.90 15.65
N GLU A 193 4.81 -23.04 15.84
CA GLU A 193 5.41 -23.42 17.12
C GLU A 193 6.51 -22.42 17.53
N GLY A 194 6.54 -22.10 18.83
CA GLY A 194 7.53 -21.17 19.37
C GLY A 194 7.16 -19.69 19.22
N GLU A 195 6.16 -19.34 18.42
CA GLU A 195 5.71 -17.96 18.20
C GLU A 195 4.72 -17.51 19.29
N ALA A 196 4.37 -16.21 19.26
CA ALA A 196 3.54 -15.57 20.28
C ALA A 196 2.15 -16.22 20.41
N GLY A 197 1.52 -16.58 19.30
CA GLY A 197 0.22 -17.26 19.28
C GLY A 197 0.24 -18.61 19.96
N ALA A 198 1.27 -19.43 19.67
CA ALA A 198 1.46 -20.71 20.35
C ALA A 198 1.67 -20.54 21.85
N LYS A 199 2.52 -19.58 22.26
CA LYS A 199 2.78 -19.26 23.66
C LYS A 199 1.54 -18.74 24.39
N ALA A 200 0.64 -18.03 23.68
CA ALA A 200 -0.63 -17.55 24.20
C ALA A 200 -1.73 -18.63 24.26
N GLY A 201 -1.47 -19.82 23.72
CA GLY A 201 -2.41 -20.94 23.73
C GLY A 201 -3.39 -20.97 22.58
N LEU A 202 -3.16 -20.18 21.50
CA LEU A 202 -3.96 -20.27 20.28
C LEU A 202 -3.82 -21.67 19.68
N GLN A 203 -4.93 -22.18 19.18
CA GLN A 203 -5.01 -23.50 18.57
C GLN A 203 -5.55 -23.42 17.16
N ARG A 204 -5.25 -24.43 16.36
CA ARG A 204 -5.86 -24.60 15.06
C ARG A 204 -7.39 -24.69 15.20
N TYR A 205 -8.08 -23.96 14.33
CA TYR A 205 -9.54 -23.80 14.30
C TYR A 205 -10.11 -22.82 15.32
N ASP A 206 -9.29 -22.14 16.10
CA ASP A 206 -9.79 -20.97 16.84
C ASP A 206 -10.29 -19.92 15.86
N VAL A 207 -11.31 -19.17 16.30
CA VAL A 207 -11.87 -18.07 15.49
C VAL A 207 -11.49 -16.75 16.16
N ILE A 208 -10.71 -15.95 15.45
CA ILE A 208 -10.36 -14.61 15.90
C ILE A 208 -11.45 -13.65 15.41
N VAL A 209 -12.24 -13.12 16.32
CA VAL A 209 -13.39 -12.25 16.04
C VAL A 209 -13.08 -10.77 16.23
N SER A 210 -12.04 -10.45 17.02
CA SER A 210 -11.62 -9.07 17.27
C SER A 210 -10.15 -9.00 17.65
N ILE A 211 -9.52 -7.85 17.40
CA ILE A 211 -8.17 -7.51 17.88
C ILE A 211 -8.25 -6.12 18.52
N ASN A 212 -7.84 -5.98 19.80
CA ASN A 212 -7.92 -4.72 20.55
C ASN A 212 -9.31 -4.07 20.45
N ASP A 213 -10.36 -4.86 20.69
CA ASP A 213 -11.78 -4.48 20.64
C ASP A 213 -12.31 -4.07 19.26
N LYS A 214 -11.48 -4.15 18.22
CA LYS A 214 -11.91 -3.95 16.84
C LYS A 214 -12.36 -5.27 16.24
N ILE A 215 -13.62 -5.31 15.83
CA ILE A 215 -14.22 -6.49 15.17
C ILE A 215 -13.54 -6.70 13.81
N ILE A 216 -13.24 -7.96 13.50
CA ILE A 216 -12.76 -8.40 12.20
C ILE A 216 -14.00 -8.70 11.32
N SER A 217 -14.09 -8.02 10.19
CA SER A 217 -15.20 -8.17 9.23
C SER A 217 -14.74 -8.90 7.97
#